data_1cd53e7b25a07ca4a2c6db3f21fc5788
#
_entry.id   1cd53e7b25a07ca4a2c6db3f21fc5788
#
_cell.length_a   1.000
_cell.length_b   1.000
_cell.length_c   1.000
_cell.angle_alpha   90.00
_cell.angle_beta   90.00
_cell.angle_gamma   90.00
#
_symmetry.space_group_name_H-M   'P 1'
#
loop_
_entity.id
_entity.type
_entity.pdbx_description
1 polymer ?
#
loop_
_entity_poly.entity_id
_entity_poly.type
_entity_poly.pdbx_seq_one_letter_code
_entity_poly.pdbx_strand_id
1 'polypeptide(L)'
;FIPTLRRTRTLTGTNGQDPIAPSLELTWDEWRSQWTKTDKRKFKYTMVKEGFVLAAPEVGAAYDPYRPDEAHCALTGIVDMELRPVWVYDIDDLTNSYQYSKKRIWVDKELYYTQWVEMYDRRGNLWRTWDDSRWWQPTTGLAMWRSVIIPNVISQRHTILSITSDWDKVDQMDNSLFDVDKLRDRR
;
A
#
# COMPACT_ATOMS: atom_id res chain seq x y z
N PHE A 1 -12.64 0.34 -14.36
CA PHE A 1 -13.99 -0.18 -14.62
C PHE A 1 -14.71 -0.45 -13.30
N ILE A 2 -15.96 -0.03 -13.17
CA ILE A 2 -16.78 -0.30 -11.97
C ILE A 2 -17.86 -1.30 -12.41
N PRO A 3 -17.73 -2.59 -12.06
CA PRO A 3 -18.59 -3.65 -12.57
C PRO A 3 -20.07 -3.44 -12.27
N THR A 4 -20.40 -2.98 -11.06
CA THR A 4 -21.80 -2.72 -10.64
C THR A 4 -22.48 -1.61 -11.43
N LEU A 5 -21.72 -0.65 -11.95
CA LEU A 5 -22.23 0.47 -12.72
C LEU A 5 -22.01 0.29 -14.23
N ARG A 6 -21.30 -0.75 -14.65
CA ARG A 6 -20.87 -1.00 -16.04
C ARG A 6 -20.23 0.23 -16.71
N ARG A 7 -19.47 1.00 -15.93
CA ARG A 7 -18.83 2.24 -16.38
C ARG A 7 -17.34 2.22 -16.11
N THR A 8 -16.59 2.78 -17.03
CA THR A 8 -15.19 3.14 -16.82
C THR A 8 -15.11 4.55 -16.26
N ARG A 9 -14.24 4.76 -15.27
CA ARG A 9 -13.91 6.09 -14.75
C ARG A 9 -12.43 6.34 -14.96
N THR A 10 -12.12 7.45 -15.60
CA THR A 10 -10.73 7.91 -15.69
C THR A 10 -10.34 8.53 -14.36
N LEU A 11 -9.23 8.09 -13.80
CA LEU A 11 -8.65 8.71 -12.61
C LEU A 11 -7.84 9.93 -13.05
N THR A 12 -8.27 11.10 -12.62
CA THR A 12 -7.48 12.32 -12.74
C THR A 12 -6.50 12.45 -11.57
N GLY A 13 -5.51 13.33 -11.67
CA GLY A 13 -4.53 13.51 -10.60
C GLY A 13 -5.11 13.92 -9.23
N THR A 14 -6.29 14.53 -9.22
CA THR A 14 -7.03 14.88 -8.01
C THR A 14 -7.78 13.69 -7.41
N ASN A 15 -8.14 12.72 -8.23
CA ASN A 15 -8.88 11.53 -7.80
C ASN A 15 -7.97 10.47 -7.14
N GLY A 16 -6.66 10.64 -7.13
CA GLY A 16 -5.74 9.75 -6.44
C GLY A 16 -5.99 9.68 -4.93
N GLN A 17 -6.56 10.73 -4.36
CA GLN A 17 -6.91 10.79 -2.95
C GLN A 17 -8.28 10.17 -2.61
N ASP A 18 -9.05 9.77 -3.64
CA ASP A 18 -10.33 9.10 -3.42
C ASP A 18 -10.09 7.67 -2.91
N PRO A 19 -10.93 7.14 -2.02
CA PRO A 19 -10.91 5.74 -1.64
C PRO A 19 -11.09 4.83 -2.88
N ILE A 20 -10.39 3.70 -2.92
CA ILE A 20 -10.51 2.71 -3.99
C ILE A 20 -11.93 2.16 -4.07
N ALA A 21 -12.55 1.93 -2.90
CA ALA A 21 -13.96 1.57 -2.78
C ALA A 21 -14.57 2.25 -1.54
N PRO A 22 -15.89 2.42 -1.50
CA PRO A 22 -16.58 2.94 -0.32
C PRO A 22 -16.21 2.12 0.92
N SER A 23 -15.96 2.80 2.02
CA SER A 23 -15.57 2.22 3.31
C SER A 23 -14.14 1.66 3.43
N LEU A 24 -13.34 1.65 2.38
CA LEU A 24 -11.93 1.30 2.51
C LEU A 24 -11.10 2.47 3.02
N GLU A 25 -10.15 2.15 3.89
CA GLU A 25 -9.14 3.10 4.38
C GLU A 25 -7.97 3.27 3.39
N LEU A 26 -8.11 2.79 2.17
CA LEU A 26 -7.11 2.77 1.11
C LEU A 26 -7.52 3.70 -0.03
N THR A 27 -6.60 4.57 -0.46
CA THR A 27 -6.78 5.45 -1.61
C THR A 27 -5.98 4.95 -2.81
N TRP A 28 -6.29 5.48 -4.01
CA TRP A 28 -5.54 5.15 -5.22
C TRP A 28 -4.07 5.56 -5.16
N ASP A 29 -3.76 6.66 -4.48
CA ASP A 29 -2.39 7.09 -4.25
C ASP A 29 -1.59 6.10 -3.41
N GLU A 30 -2.23 5.54 -2.41
CA GLU A 30 -1.62 4.58 -1.49
C GLU A 30 -1.41 3.23 -2.15
N TRP A 31 -2.34 2.80 -3.02
CA TRP A 31 -2.22 1.56 -3.77
C TRP A 31 -0.93 1.48 -4.61
N ARG A 32 -0.44 2.63 -5.09
CA ARG A 32 0.77 2.71 -5.93
C ARG A 32 2.01 3.08 -5.14
N SER A 33 2.32 2.35 -4.09
CA SER A 33 3.54 2.58 -3.30
C SER A 33 3.56 3.94 -2.60
N GLN A 34 2.41 4.39 -2.11
CA GLN A 34 2.27 5.56 -1.26
C GLN A 34 2.23 6.92 -1.99
N TRP A 35 2.33 6.95 -3.34
CA TRP A 35 2.24 8.22 -4.11
C TRP A 35 1.85 8.01 -5.57
N THR A 36 1.06 8.91 -6.08
CA THR A 36 0.79 8.97 -7.52
C THR A 36 1.85 9.72 -8.30
N LYS A 37 2.49 10.70 -7.70
CA LYS A 37 3.54 11.48 -8.35
C LYS A 37 4.49 12.05 -7.31
N THR A 38 5.74 11.70 -7.40
CA THR A 38 6.83 12.37 -6.67
C THR A 38 7.08 13.74 -7.29
N ASP A 39 6.25 14.71 -7.00
CA ASP A 39 6.48 16.09 -7.43
C ASP A 39 7.20 16.86 -6.31
N LYS A 40 8.50 17.05 -6.49
CA LYS A 40 9.35 17.78 -5.54
C LYS A 40 8.90 19.22 -5.30
N ARG A 41 8.05 19.77 -6.16
CA ARG A 41 7.46 21.10 -5.95
C ARG A 41 6.30 21.05 -4.95
N LYS A 42 5.71 19.89 -4.77
CA LYS A 42 4.55 19.68 -3.90
C LYS A 42 4.92 19.03 -2.58
N PHE A 43 5.99 18.28 -2.53
CA PHE A 43 6.42 17.53 -1.36
C PHE A 43 7.88 17.80 -1.03
N LYS A 44 8.15 17.97 0.26
CA LYS A 44 9.50 18.03 0.81
C LYS A 44 9.88 16.70 1.41
N TYR A 45 11.01 16.17 0.99
CA TYR A 45 11.58 14.92 1.49
C TYR A 45 12.72 15.23 2.44
N THR A 46 12.64 14.72 3.67
CA THR A 46 13.68 14.94 4.67
C THR A 46 14.07 13.58 5.27
N MET A 47 15.33 13.21 5.14
CA MET A 47 15.88 12.06 5.85
C MET A 47 15.94 12.40 7.35
N VAL A 48 15.25 11.61 8.17
CA VAL A 48 15.16 11.84 9.62
C VAL A 48 16.26 11.08 10.36
N LYS A 49 16.41 9.80 10.02
CA LYS A 49 17.37 8.92 10.67
C LYS A 49 17.59 7.63 9.89
N GLU A 50 18.59 6.91 10.28
CA GLU A 50 18.75 5.49 10.00
C GLU A 50 18.39 4.67 11.24
N GLY A 51 17.99 3.43 11.07
CA GLY A 51 17.61 2.58 12.18
C GLY A 51 17.21 1.18 11.74
N PHE A 52 16.42 0.55 12.59
CA PHE A 52 15.88 -0.77 12.35
C PHE A 52 14.38 -0.79 12.61
N VAL A 53 13.68 -1.68 11.93
CA VAL A 53 12.26 -1.96 12.14
C VAL A 53 12.05 -3.48 12.12
N LEU A 54 11.13 -3.97 12.94
CA LEU A 54 10.63 -5.33 12.81
C LEU A 54 9.67 -5.36 11.62
N ALA A 55 9.92 -6.24 10.67
CA ALA A 55 9.12 -6.38 9.46
C ALA A 55 9.00 -7.85 9.08
N ALA A 56 7.99 -8.16 8.29
CA ALA A 56 7.78 -9.46 7.67
C ALA A 56 8.15 -9.42 6.19
N PRO A 57 9.45 -9.40 5.85
CA PRO A 57 9.92 -9.24 4.47
C PRO A 57 9.57 -10.43 3.60
N GLU A 58 9.38 -11.59 4.23
CA GLU A 58 8.95 -12.79 3.54
C GLU A 58 7.96 -13.57 4.39
N VAL A 59 6.77 -13.80 3.84
CA VAL A 59 5.76 -14.69 4.38
C VAL A 59 5.49 -15.79 3.36
N GLY A 60 5.23 -17.00 3.82
CA GLY A 60 4.92 -18.12 2.93
C GLY A 60 3.72 -17.83 2.01
N ALA A 61 3.66 -18.49 0.86
CA ALA A 61 2.55 -18.34 -0.09
C ALA A 61 1.17 -18.66 0.51
N ALA A 62 1.13 -19.51 1.55
CA ALA A 62 -0.09 -19.87 2.28
C ALA A 62 -0.46 -18.88 3.41
N TYR A 63 0.29 -17.80 3.57
CA TYR A 63 0.00 -16.82 4.60
C TYR A 63 -1.39 -16.19 4.42
N ASP A 64 -2.17 -16.21 5.48
CA ASP A 64 -3.46 -15.52 5.56
C ASP A 64 -3.39 -14.46 6.68
N PRO A 65 -3.51 -13.17 6.35
CA PRO A 65 -3.50 -12.10 7.34
C PRO A 65 -4.78 -12.04 8.17
N TYR A 66 -5.84 -12.70 7.72
CA TYR A 66 -7.14 -12.66 8.37
C TYR A 66 -7.37 -13.91 9.22
N ARG A 67 -7.40 -13.71 10.55
CA ARG A 67 -7.73 -14.74 11.55
C ARG A 67 -8.93 -14.27 12.38
N PRO A 68 -10.16 -14.60 11.97
CA PRO A 68 -11.38 -14.10 12.63
C PRO A 68 -11.56 -14.63 14.07
N ASP A 69 -10.94 -15.73 14.39
CA ASP A 69 -10.93 -16.38 15.70
C ASP A 69 -9.95 -15.72 16.69
N GLU A 70 -9.02 -14.92 16.20
CA GLU A 70 -8.02 -14.23 17.00
C GLU A 70 -8.27 -12.72 16.98
N ALA A 71 -9.39 -12.29 17.56
CA ALA A 71 -9.89 -10.90 17.48
C ALA A 71 -8.89 -9.79 17.91
N HIS A 72 -7.80 -10.16 18.55
CA HIS A 72 -6.78 -9.23 19.02
C HIS A 72 -5.53 -9.16 18.13
N CYS A 73 -5.37 -10.10 17.20
CA CYS A 73 -4.18 -10.21 16.35
C CYS A 73 -4.47 -9.89 14.87
N ALA A 74 -5.56 -9.21 14.59
CA ALA A 74 -5.98 -8.88 13.22
C ALA A 74 -4.95 -8.02 12.45
N LEU A 75 -3.92 -7.51 13.12
CA LEU A 75 -3.03 -6.54 12.51
C LEU A 75 -1.79 -7.14 11.86
N THR A 76 -1.34 -8.33 12.23
CA THR A 76 -0.09 -8.84 11.66
C THR A 76 -0.08 -10.31 11.28
N GLY A 77 -1.10 -11.10 11.63
CA GLY A 77 -1.02 -12.54 11.49
C GLY A 77 0.15 -13.15 12.30
N ILE A 78 0.28 -14.45 12.31
CA ILE A 78 1.45 -15.12 12.89
C ILE A 78 2.49 -15.27 11.79
N VAL A 79 3.51 -14.41 11.82
CA VAL A 79 4.61 -14.43 10.86
C VAL A 79 5.94 -14.29 11.57
N ASP A 80 6.95 -14.87 10.98
CA ASP A 80 8.32 -14.62 11.39
C ASP A 80 8.71 -13.19 11.00
N MET A 81 9.18 -12.42 11.96
CA MET A 81 9.65 -11.05 11.76
C MET A 81 11.16 -10.98 11.83
N GLU A 82 11.74 -10.16 10.98
CA GLU A 82 13.15 -9.84 10.96
C GLU A 82 13.39 -8.40 11.37
N LEU A 83 14.55 -8.16 11.98
CA LEU A 83 15.03 -6.81 12.24
C LEU A 83 15.71 -6.27 10.99
N ARG A 84 15.02 -5.40 10.26
CA ARG A 84 15.44 -4.87 8.95
C ARG A 84 16.09 -3.50 9.10
N PRO A 85 17.27 -3.26 8.48
CA PRO A 85 17.88 -1.94 8.46
C PRO A 85 17.12 -1.01 7.53
N VAL A 86 16.82 0.21 7.98
CA VAL A 86 16.00 1.15 7.22
C VAL A 86 16.56 2.57 7.24
N TRP A 87 16.21 3.32 6.16
CA TRP A 87 16.18 4.77 6.19
C TRP A 87 14.78 5.24 6.55
N VAL A 88 14.69 6.28 7.36
CA VAL A 88 13.42 6.91 7.74
C VAL A 88 13.34 8.28 7.11
N TYR A 89 12.29 8.51 6.33
CA TYR A 89 12.02 9.79 5.67
C TYR A 89 10.70 10.37 6.12
N ASP A 90 10.70 11.68 6.37
CA ASP A 90 9.48 12.48 6.42
C ASP A 90 9.22 13.09 5.05
N ILE A 91 7.95 13.14 4.67
CA ILE A 91 7.46 13.68 3.42
C ILE A 91 6.33 14.62 3.74
N ASP A 92 6.64 15.90 3.70
CA ASP A 92 5.74 16.97 4.06
C ASP A 92 5.01 17.50 2.82
N ASP A 93 3.70 17.71 2.91
CA ASP A 93 2.92 18.38 1.87
C ASP A 93 3.15 19.89 1.96
N LEU A 94 3.68 20.48 0.88
CA LEU A 94 3.94 21.92 0.76
C LEU A 94 2.73 22.71 0.24
N THR A 95 1.71 22.01 -0.26
CA THR A 95 0.58 22.67 -0.96
C THR A 95 -0.63 22.90 -0.08
N ASN A 96 -0.70 22.25 1.07
CA ASN A 96 -1.87 22.18 1.93
C ASN A 96 -3.15 21.59 1.25
N SER A 97 -2.99 21.00 0.07
CA SER A 97 -4.09 20.43 -0.72
C SER A 97 -4.18 18.92 -0.64
N TYR A 98 -3.19 18.27 -0.06
CA TYR A 98 -3.19 16.82 0.12
C TYR A 98 -3.89 16.42 1.42
N GLN A 99 -4.48 15.23 1.46
CA GLN A 99 -5.21 14.75 2.65
C GLN A 99 -4.32 14.61 3.89
N TYR A 100 -3.04 14.28 3.70
CA TYR A 100 -2.06 14.19 4.78
C TYR A 100 -1.20 15.44 4.85
N SER A 101 -0.92 15.90 6.07
CA SER A 101 0.09 16.95 6.28
C SER A 101 1.49 16.41 6.07
N LYS A 102 1.71 15.17 6.49
CA LYS A 102 2.99 14.47 6.43
C LYS A 102 2.75 12.97 6.34
N LYS A 103 3.68 12.28 5.66
CA LYS A 103 3.90 10.84 5.81
C LYS A 103 5.31 10.61 6.36
N ARG A 104 5.48 9.59 7.20
CA ARG A 104 6.78 9.07 7.58
C ARG A 104 6.91 7.66 7.06
N ILE A 105 7.98 7.38 6.33
CA ILE A 105 8.21 6.08 5.70
C ILE A 105 9.51 5.46 6.19
N TRP A 106 9.50 4.14 6.36
CA TRP A 106 10.67 3.33 6.66
C TRP A 106 11.01 2.50 5.43
N VAL A 107 12.10 2.84 4.77
CA VAL A 107 12.55 2.20 3.54
C VAL A 107 13.67 1.22 3.86
N ASP A 108 13.48 -0.04 3.49
CA ASP A 108 14.46 -1.09 3.66
C ASP A 108 15.73 -0.80 2.86
N LYS A 109 16.89 -0.93 3.49
CA LYS A 109 18.18 -0.63 2.86
C LYS A 109 18.67 -1.69 1.89
N GLU A 110 18.15 -2.90 1.98
CA GLU A 110 18.58 -4.03 1.17
C GLU A 110 17.55 -4.34 0.06
N LEU A 111 16.27 -4.23 0.40
CA LEU A 111 15.18 -4.60 -0.50
C LEU A 111 14.57 -3.38 -1.22
N TYR A 112 14.93 -2.16 -0.81
CA TYR A 112 14.53 -0.88 -1.41
C TYR A 112 13.02 -0.68 -1.55
N TYR A 113 12.23 -1.24 -0.63
CA TYR A 113 10.81 -0.96 -0.53
C TYR A 113 10.42 -0.48 0.87
N THR A 114 9.24 0.09 0.97
CA THR A 114 8.72 0.61 2.23
C THR A 114 8.23 -0.53 3.12
N GLN A 115 8.73 -0.61 4.34
CA GLN A 115 8.31 -1.61 5.35
C GLN A 115 7.16 -1.11 6.20
N TRP A 116 7.13 0.20 6.47
CA TRP A 116 6.17 0.81 7.36
C TRP A 116 5.88 2.24 6.93
N VAL A 117 4.64 2.70 7.12
CA VAL A 117 4.25 4.10 6.89
C VAL A 117 3.36 4.60 8.01
N GLU A 118 3.63 5.81 8.44
CA GLU A 118 2.73 6.61 9.26
C GLU A 118 2.20 7.78 8.44
N MET A 119 0.91 8.02 8.54
CA MET A 119 0.21 9.09 7.82
C MET A 119 -0.48 10.01 8.83
N TYR A 120 -0.16 11.28 8.74
CA TYR A 120 -0.60 12.29 9.69
C TYR A 120 -1.67 13.19 9.07
N ASP A 121 -2.73 13.49 9.84
CA ASP A 121 -3.80 14.37 9.43
C ASP A 121 -3.29 15.82 9.26
N ARG A 122 -4.18 16.73 8.83
CA ARG A 122 -3.83 18.16 8.62
C ARG A 122 -3.52 18.90 9.92
N ARG A 123 -3.82 18.31 11.07
CA ARG A 123 -3.50 18.85 12.41
C ARG A 123 -2.20 18.27 12.97
N GLY A 124 -1.56 17.33 12.25
CA GLY A 124 -0.35 16.67 12.69
C GLY A 124 -0.56 15.47 13.60
N ASN A 125 -1.79 15.00 13.78
CA ASN A 125 -2.07 13.78 14.56
C ASN A 125 -1.86 12.55 13.68
N LEU A 126 -1.36 11.46 14.28
CA LEU A 126 -1.31 10.18 13.59
C LEU A 126 -2.75 9.74 13.24
N TRP A 127 -2.98 9.54 11.97
CA TRP A 127 -4.30 9.16 11.45
C TRP A 127 -4.34 7.70 11.02
N ARG A 128 -3.40 7.30 10.18
CA ARG A 128 -3.33 5.94 9.64
C ARG A 128 -1.91 5.42 9.70
N THR A 129 -1.79 4.12 9.72
CA THR A 129 -0.54 3.43 9.46
C THR A 129 -0.71 2.50 8.26
N TRP A 130 0.40 2.03 7.74
CA TRP A 130 0.45 1.05 6.68
C TRP A 130 1.47 0.01 7.08
N ASP A 131 1.04 -1.23 7.12
CA ASP A 131 1.88 -2.39 7.33
C ASP A 131 1.68 -3.34 6.15
N ASP A 132 2.74 -3.80 5.54
CA ASP A 132 2.66 -4.78 4.48
C ASP A 132 3.54 -6.00 4.78
N SER A 133 3.06 -7.16 4.37
CA SER A 133 3.84 -8.37 4.31
C SER A 133 4.05 -8.76 2.86
N ARG A 134 5.21 -9.35 2.61
CA ARG A 134 5.64 -9.69 1.26
C ARG A 134 6.00 -11.15 1.16
N TRP A 135 6.04 -11.66 -0.04
CA TRP A 135 6.62 -12.95 -0.34
C TRP A 135 7.57 -12.82 -1.52
N TRP A 136 8.61 -13.59 -1.49
CA TRP A 136 9.59 -13.64 -2.55
C TRP A 136 9.09 -14.50 -3.70
N GLN A 137 9.04 -13.94 -4.91
CA GLN A 137 8.72 -14.67 -6.11
C GLN A 137 10.02 -15.11 -6.81
N PRO A 138 10.39 -16.39 -6.73
CA PRO A 138 11.68 -16.87 -7.23
C PRO A 138 11.88 -16.68 -8.73
N THR A 139 10.79 -16.79 -9.51
CA THR A 139 10.84 -16.70 -10.98
C THR A 139 11.20 -15.30 -11.45
N THR A 140 10.71 -14.27 -10.76
CA THR A 140 10.94 -12.87 -11.14
C THR A 140 12.02 -12.19 -10.31
N GLY A 141 12.42 -12.77 -9.19
CA GLY A 141 13.35 -12.15 -8.24
C GLY A 141 12.79 -10.91 -7.55
N LEU A 142 11.46 -10.81 -7.41
CA LEU A 142 10.78 -9.65 -6.83
C LEU A 142 10.08 -10.01 -5.51
N ALA A 143 10.12 -9.09 -4.57
CA ALA A 143 9.29 -9.15 -3.37
C ALA A 143 7.90 -8.58 -3.68
N MET A 144 6.90 -9.45 -3.68
CA MET A 144 5.52 -9.11 -4.00
C MET A 144 4.70 -8.89 -2.75
N TRP A 145 3.72 -8.00 -2.80
CA TRP A 145 2.76 -7.85 -1.72
C TRP A 145 1.95 -9.13 -1.51
N ARG A 146 1.87 -9.56 -0.29
CA ARG A 146 1.03 -10.68 0.12
C ARG A 146 -0.18 -10.23 0.92
N SER A 147 0.03 -9.28 1.82
CA SER A 147 -1.06 -8.58 2.49
C SER A 147 -0.72 -7.13 2.78
N VAL A 148 -1.74 -6.34 2.95
CA VAL A 148 -1.63 -4.95 3.39
C VAL A 148 -2.66 -4.71 4.46
N ILE A 149 -2.25 -4.10 5.56
CA ILE A 149 -3.11 -3.75 6.67
C ILE A 149 -3.01 -2.24 6.90
N ILE A 150 -4.16 -1.57 6.90
CA ILE A 150 -4.23 -0.12 7.05
C ILE A 150 -5.16 0.22 8.22
N PRO A 151 -4.61 0.32 9.44
CA PRO A 151 -5.34 0.82 10.59
C PRO A 151 -5.59 2.33 10.48
N ASN A 152 -6.80 2.74 10.77
CA ASN A 152 -7.16 4.13 11.04
C ASN A 152 -7.30 4.29 12.55
N VAL A 153 -6.31 4.92 13.18
CA VAL A 153 -6.23 5.02 14.63
C VAL A 153 -7.28 5.98 15.24
N ILE A 154 -7.83 6.89 14.41
CA ILE A 154 -8.85 7.84 14.85
C ILE A 154 -10.24 7.18 14.87
N SER A 155 -10.59 6.46 13.79
CA SER A 155 -11.91 5.81 13.68
C SER A 155 -11.94 4.40 14.27
N GLN A 156 -10.79 3.86 14.68
CA GLN A 156 -10.62 2.48 15.14
C GLN A 156 -11.10 1.44 14.13
N ARG A 157 -10.97 1.76 12.84
CA ARG A 157 -11.25 0.87 11.71
C ARG A 157 -9.96 0.45 11.06
N HIS A 158 -10.01 -0.61 10.32
CA HIS A 158 -8.87 -1.05 9.49
C HIS A 158 -9.36 -1.66 8.18
N THR A 159 -8.50 -1.59 7.19
CA THR A 159 -8.64 -2.31 5.93
C THR A 159 -7.57 -3.38 5.87
N ILE A 160 -7.97 -4.61 5.59
CA ILE A 160 -7.05 -5.72 5.32
C ILE A 160 -7.23 -6.13 3.87
N LEU A 161 -6.12 -6.20 3.14
CA LEU A 161 -6.08 -6.73 1.78
C LEU A 161 -5.24 -7.99 1.79
N SER A 162 -5.81 -9.10 1.30
CA SER A 162 -5.08 -10.31 0.94
C SER A 162 -4.86 -10.29 -0.56
N ILE A 163 -3.62 -10.42 -0.98
CA ILE A 163 -3.21 -10.26 -2.38
C ILE A 163 -2.62 -11.57 -2.85
N THR A 164 -3.18 -12.11 -3.92
CA THR A 164 -2.61 -13.22 -4.67
C THR A 164 -2.15 -12.72 -6.03
N SER A 165 -0.88 -12.89 -6.33
CA SER A 165 -0.29 -12.47 -7.60
C SER A 165 0.24 -13.69 -8.34
N ASP A 166 -0.15 -13.85 -9.60
CA ASP A 166 0.38 -14.85 -10.52
C ASP A 166 1.21 -14.13 -11.58
N TRP A 167 2.51 -14.35 -11.54
CA TRP A 167 3.48 -13.67 -12.42
C TRP A 167 4.12 -14.60 -13.43
N ASP A 168 3.82 -15.90 -13.36
CA ASP A 168 4.44 -16.91 -14.24
C ASP A 168 3.93 -16.83 -15.68
N LYS A 169 2.88 -16.06 -15.91
CA LYS A 169 2.20 -15.95 -17.20
C LYS A 169 2.22 -14.55 -17.80
N VAL A 170 3.11 -13.69 -17.36
CA VAL A 170 3.18 -12.29 -17.83
C VAL A 170 3.41 -12.25 -19.35
N ASP A 171 4.24 -13.12 -19.88
CA ASP A 171 4.53 -13.21 -21.32
C ASP A 171 3.34 -13.74 -22.14
N GLN A 172 2.35 -14.33 -21.49
CA GLN A 172 1.13 -14.85 -22.11
C GLN A 172 -0.05 -13.90 -21.98
N MET A 173 0.14 -12.73 -21.35
CA MET A 173 -0.94 -11.77 -21.17
C MET A 173 -1.30 -11.12 -22.51
N ASP A 174 -2.54 -11.29 -22.93
CA ASP A 174 -3.06 -10.60 -24.09
C ASP A 174 -3.16 -9.08 -23.81
N ASN A 175 -2.57 -8.28 -24.68
CA ASN A 175 -2.65 -6.81 -24.63
C ASN A 175 -4.09 -6.30 -24.63
N SER A 176 -5.04 -7.08 -25.10
CA SER A 176 -6.47 -6.77 -25.03
C SER A 176 -7.01 -6.63 -23.61
N LEU A 177 -6.26 -7.11 -22.59
CA LEU A 177 -6.57 -6.90 -21.17
C LEU A 177 -6.58 -5.41 -20.78
N PHE A 178 -5.83 -4.59 -21.53
CA PHE A 178 -5.68 -3.16 -21.29
C PHE A 178 -6.55 -2.31 -22.21
N ASP A 179 -7.37 -2.94 -23.07
CA ASP A 179 -8.31 -2.26 -23.95
C ASP A 179 -9.58 -1.87 -23.17
N VAL A 180 -9.85 -0.56 -23.11
CA VAL A 180 -10.97 0.00 -22.35
C VAL A 180 -12.32 -0.50 -22.87
N ASP A 181 -12.46 -0.69 -24.18
CA ASP A 181 -13.72 -1.14 -24.78
C ASP A 181 -13.96 -2.61 -24.44
N LYS A 182 -12.92 -3.43 -24.43
CA LYS A 182 -13.02 -4.85 -24.02
C LYS A 182 -13.24 -5.04 -22.52
N LEU A 183 -12.87 -4.05 -21.68
CA LEU A 183 -13.16 -4.10 -20.23
C LEU A 183 -14.68 -4.04 -19.95
N ARG A 184 -15.46 -3.43 -20.84
CA ARG A 184 -16.92 -3.33 -20.68
C ARG A 184 -17.64 -4.64 -20.94
N ASP A 185 -17.06 -5.51 -21.76
CA ASP A 185 -17.66 -6.77 -22.20
C ASP A 185 -17.29 -7.96 -21.31
N ARG A 186 -16.40 -7.77 -20.35
CA ARG A 186 -16.03 -8.79 -19.36
C ARG A 186 -17.16 -8.95 -18.34
N ARG A 187 -17.72 -10.14 -18.33
CA ARG A 187 -18.72 -10.59 -17.35
C ARG A 187 -18.05 -11.19 -16.12
#